data_f598d67f2748c94c04ff2c761ce4f8fb
#
_entry.id   f598d67f2748c94c04ff2c761ce4f8fb
#
_cell.length_a   1.000
_cell.length_b   1.000
_cell.length_c   1.000
_cell.angle_alpha   90.00
_cell.angle_beta   90.00
_cell.angle_gamma   90.00
#
_symmetry.space_group_name_H-M   'P 1'
#
loop_
_entity.id
_entity.type
_entity.pdbx_description
1 polymer ?
#
loop_
_entity_poly.entity_id
_entity_poly.type
_entity_poly.pdbx_seq_one_letter_code
_entity_poly.pdbx_strand_id
1 'polypeptide(L)'
;MKLEEIEDLMNKLGATKFRAKQIHNWLYAKSVSSIDEMTNLSKDFREQLKQTASVTETKIKIKQVSSDGTIKYLVEYPDGECVETVLMRFDNRANLTACVSSQVGCAVNCSFCATGKGGFKRNLTYKEIIEQVLTIQRDTGLKVTNIVFMGQGEPLLNLDNVLKALEIFNNDFQIGARRITISTSGII
;
A
#
# COMPACT_ATOMS: atom_id res chain seq x y z
N MET A 1 -2.76 8.73 0.24
CA MET A 1 -3.12 10.06 0.79
C MET A 1 -4.49 9.96 1.44
N LYS A 2 -4.67 10.53 2.65
CA LYS A 2 -6.00 10.65 3.27
C LYS A 2 -6.88 11.63 2.47
N LEU A 3 -8.20 11.53 2.64
CA LEU A 3 -9.14 12.42 1.93
C LEU A 3 -8.83 13.90 2.19
N GLU A 4 -8.48 14.25 3.42
CA GLU A 4 -8.11 15.61 3.83
C GLU A 4 -6.88 16.13 3.07
N GLU A 5 -5.85 15.30 2.90
CA GLU A 5 -4.65 15.66 2.12
C GLU A 5 -4.99 15.88 0.63
N ILE A 6 -5.96 15.13 0.10
CA ILE A 6 -6.46 15.33 -1.26
C ILE A 6 -7.29 16.61 -1.34
N GLU A 7 -8.11 16.90 -0.32
CA GLU A 7 -8.85 18.18 -0.24
C GLU A 7 -7.90 19.38 -0.22
N ASP A 8 -6.82 19.31 0.55
CA ASP A 8 -5.80 20.36 0.59
C ASP A 8 -5.11 20.56 -0.77
N LEU A 9 -4.81 19.46 -1.47
CA LEU A 9 -4.28 19.53 -2.83
C LEU A 9 -5.30 20.18 -3.78
N MET A 10 -6.58 19.82 -3.68
CA MET A 10 -7.64 20.42 -4.51
C MET A 10 -7.77 21.91 -4.23
N ASN A 11 -7.72 22.35 -2.97
CA ASN A 11 -7.76 23.76 -2.61
C ASN A 11 -6.58 24.54 -3.25
N LYS A 12 -5.37 23.99 -3.23
CA LYS A 12 -4.19 24.59 -3.88
C LYS A 12 -4.34 24.72 -5.40
N LEU A 13 -5.08 23.81 -6.02
CA LEU A 13 -5.36 23.81 -7.46
C LEU A 13 -6.62 24.61 -7.83
N GLY A 14 -7.27 25.28 -6.88
CA GLY A 14 -8.52 26.03 -7.11
C GLY A 14 -9.73 25.14 -7.44
N ALA A 15 -9.65 23.85 -7.10
CA ALA A 15 -10.70 22.88 -7.36
C ALA A 15 -11.61 22.64 -6.13
N THR A 16 -12.81 22.13 -6.37
CA THR A 16 -13.80 21.90 -5.31
C THR A 16 -13.50 20.63 -4.50
N LYS A 17 -13.98 20.57 -3.27
CA LYS A 17 -13.93 19.36 -2.41
C LYS A 17 -14.60 18.13 -3.06
N PHE A 18 -15.55 18.34 -3.95
CA PHE A 18 -16.16 17.25 -4.72
C PHE A 18 -15.12 16.51 -5.57
N ARG A 19 -14.15 17.23 -6.15
CA ARG A 19 -13.06 16.63 -6.93
C ARG A 19 -12.15 15.76 -6.06
N ALA A 20 -11.92 16.14 -4.81
CA ALA A 20 -11.16 15.31 -3.87
C ALA A 20 -11.82 13.94 -3.67
N LYS A 21 -13.15 13.90 -3.47
CA LYS A 21 -13.89 12.63 -3.34
C LYS A 21 -13.83 11.78 -4.61
N GLN A 22 -13.88 12.41 -5.79
CA GLN A 22 -13.73 11.67 -7.05
C GLN A 22 -12.34 11.03 -7.15
N ILE A 23 -11.27 11.78 -6.89
CA ILE A 23 -9.88 11.27 -6.91
C ILE A 23 -9.72 10.16 -5.87
N HIS A 24 -10.19 10.36 -4.65
CA HIS A 24 -10.14 9.37 -3.59
C HIS A 24 -10.79 8.04 -4.00
N ASN A 25 -11.97 8.11 -4.62
CA ASN A 25 -12.65 6.91 -5.14
C ASN A 25 -11.82 6.20 -6.24
N TRP A 26 -11.18 6.96 -7.13
CA TRP A 26 -10.31 6.38 -8.15
C TRP A 26 -9.10 5.67 -7.53
N LEU A 27 -8.49 6.26 -6.50
CA LEU A 27 -7.31 5.69 -5.85
C LEU A 27 -7.65 4.39 -5.08
N TYR A 28 -8.70 4.40 -4.26
CA TYR A 28 -8.95 3.32 -3.29
C TYR A 28 -10.02 2.31 -3.72
N ALA A 29 -11.07 2.75 -4.42
CA ALA A 29 -12.09 1.84 -4.90
C ALA A 29 -11.74 1.18 -6.24
N LYS A 30 -11.03 1.93 -7.12
CA LYS A 30 -10.67 1.45 -8.46
C LYS A 30 -9.19 1.11 -8.61
N SER A 31 -8.35 1.51 -7.65
CA SER A 31 -6.91 1.22 -7.61
C SER A 31 -6.18 1.59 -8.92
N VAL A 32 -6.53 2.75 -9.51
CA VAL A 32 -5.92 3.19 -10.77
C VAL A 32 -4.41 3.38 -10.65
N SER A 33 -3.70 3.22 -11.76
CA SER A 33 -2.25 3.41 -11.86
C SER A 33 -1.86 4.78 -12.43
N SER A 34 -2.81 5.45 -13.09
CA SER A 34 -2.57 6.72 -13.77
C SER A 34 -3.72 7.70 -13.58
N ILE A 35 -3.39 9.01 -13.58
CA ILE A 35 -4.38 10.10 -13.60
C ILE A 35 -5.23 10.05 -14.89
N ASP A 36 -4.70 9.51 -15.97
CA ASP A 36 -5.42 9.38 -17.24
C ASP A 36 -6.65 8.48 -17.17
N GLU A 37 -6.64 7.52 -16.26
CA GLU A 37 -7.76 6.62 -16.01
C GLU A 37 -8.95 7.31 -15.33
N MET A 38 -8.74 8.49 -14.72
CA MET A 38 -9.77 9.25 -14.00
C MET A 38 -10.71 9.97 -14.97
N THR A 39 -11.48 9.22 -15.75
CA THR A 39 -12.25 9.72 -16.91
C THR A 39 -13.39 10.68 -16.58
N ASN A 40 -13.83 10.76 -15.33
CA ASN A 40 -14.82 11.74 -14.88
C ASN A 40 -14.21 13.11 -14.51
N LEU A 41 -12.89 13.26 -14.64
CA LEU A 41 -12.17 14.53 -14.57
C LEU A 41 -11.95 15.05 -15.99
N SER A 42 -12.07 16.38 -16.22
CA SER A 42 -11.78 16.98 -17.51
C SER A 42 -10.30 16.76 -17.91
N LYS A 43 -10.02 16.77 -19.21
CA LYS A 43 -8.64 16.60 -19.70
C LYS A 43 -7.71 17.65 -19.14
N ASP A 44 -8.12 18.92 -19.17
CA ASP A 44 -7.31 20.04 -18.67
C ASP A 44 -7.00 19.90 -17.19
N PHE A 45 -7.97 19.46 -16.39
CA PHE A 45 -7.74 19.23 -14.96
C PHE A 45 -6.82 18.03 -14.70
N ARG A 46 -6.88 16.97 -15.51
CA ARG A 46 -5.94 15.85 -15.42
C ARG A 46 -4.52 16.30 -15.75
N GLU A 47 -4.32 17.12 -16.77
CA GLU A 47 -3.00 17.67 -17.11
C GLU A 47 -2.47 18.56 -15.97
N GLN A 48 -3.29 19.43 -15.39
CA GLN A 48 -2.92 20.22 -14.23
C GLN A 48 -2.54 19.35 -13.03
N LEU A 49 -3.29 18.28 -12.78
CA LEU A 49 -3.03 17.36 -11.68
C LEU A 49 -1.70 16.59 -11.86
N LYS A 50 -1.38 16.18 -13.09
CA LYS A 50 -0.11 15.52 -13.43
C LYS A 50 1.14 16.38 -13.17
N GLN A 51 1.01 17.70 -13.26
CA GLN A 51 2.12 18.61 -12.96
C GLN A 51 2.45 18.69 -11.46
N THR A 52 1.51 18.29 -10.60
CA THR A 52 1.61 18.46 -9.14
C THR A 52 1.60 17.15 -8.37
N ALA A 53 1.12 16.07 -8.97
CA ALA A 53 0.96 14.78 -8.31
C ALA A 53 1.10 13.60 -9.26
N SER A 54 1.57 12.48 -8.73
CA SER A 54 1.54 11.16 -9.36
C SER A 54 0.62 10.22 -8.55
N VAL A 55 0.09 9.19 -9.22
CA VAL A 55 -0.72 8.16 -8.54
C VAL A 55 0.17 7.19 -7.79
N THR A 56 1.21 6.70 -8.44
CA THR A 56 2.21 5.81 -7.87
C THR A 56 3.57 6.06 -8.50
N GLU A 57 4.61 5.79 -7.73
CA GLU A 57 6.00 5.81 -8.17
C GLU A 57 6.68 4.46 -7.92
N THR A 58 5.93 3.49 -7.37
CA THR A 58 6.43 2.13 -7.13
C THR A 58 6.42 1.30 -8.41
N LYS A 59 7.33 0.33 -8.47
CA LYS A 59 7.45 -0.61 -9.59
C LYS A 59 7.48 -2.04 -9.07
N ILE A 60 6.87 -2.96 -9.80
CA ILE A 60 7.06 -4.39 -9.57
C ILE A 60 8.39 -4.77 -10.21
N LYS A 61 9.41 -5.02 -9.41
CA LYS A 61 10.74 -5.43 -9.88
C LYS A 61 10.79 -6.91 -10.21
N ILE A 62 10.17 -7.73 -9.36
CA ILE A 62 10.07 -9.19 -9.54
C ILE A 62 8.67 -9.63 -9.13
N LYS A 63 8.09 -10.54 -9.89
CA LYS A 63 6.83 -11.23 -9.59
C LYS A 63 7.04 -12.73 -9.71
N GLN A 64 6.69 -13.46 -8.67
CA GLN A 64 6.72 -14.92 -8.63
C GLN A 64 5.33 -15.45 -8.30
N VAL A 65 4.88 -16.42 -9.07
CA VAL A 65 3.56 -17.05 -8.91
C VAL A 65 3.78 -18.51 -8.56
N SER A 66 3.25 -18.93 -7.43
CA SER A 66 3.27 -20.33 -6.98
C SER A 66 2.11 -21.12 -7.57
N SER A 67 2.20 -22.45 -7.54
CA SER A 67 1.19 -23.36 -8.06
C SER A 67 -0.16 -23.28 -7.35
N ASP A 68 -0.17 -22.83 -6.07
CA ASP A 68 -1.36 -22.58 -5.26
C ASP A 68 -2.00 -21.19 -5.52
N GLY A 69 -1.48 -20.43 -6.50
CA GLY A 69 -1.97 -19.09 -6.81
C GLY A 69 -1.47 -17.99 -5.89
N THR A 70 -0.60 -18.28 -4.92
CA THR A 70 0.11 -17.27 -4.12
C THR A 70 1.06 -16.49 -5.01
N ILE A 71 1.09 -15.17 -4.86
CA ILE A 71 1.94 -14.28 -5.66
C ILE A 71 2.84 -13.47 -4.73
N LYS A 72 4.14 -13.60 -4.91
CA LYS A 72 5.15 -12.78 -4.24
C LYS A 72 5.66 -11.68 -5.17
N TYR A 73 5.66 -10.47 -4.68
CA TYR A 73 6.16 -9.28 -5.38
C TYR A 73 7.38 -8.74 -4.67
N LEU A 74 8.39 -8.35 -5.43
CA LEU A 74 9.42 -7.43 -4.99
C LEU A 74 9.04 -6.04 -5.50
N VAL A 75 8.63 -5.17 -4.58
CA VAL A 75 8.18 -3.80 -4.87
C VAL A 75 9.35 -2.86 -4.67
N GLU A 76 9.69 -2.08 -5.69
CA GLU A 76 10.74 -1.06 -5.67
C GLU A 76 10.13 0.33 -5.48
N TYR A 77 10.68 1.08 -4.53
CA TYR A 77 10.31 2.48 -4.26
C TYR A 77 11.22 3.46 -5.02
N PRO A 78 10.87 4.77 -5.08
CA PRO A 78 11.64 5.77 -5.83
C PRO A 78 13.10 5.93 -5.41
N ASP A 79 13.43 5.60 -4.16
CA ASP A 79 14.80 5.61 -3.63
C ASP A 79 15.63 4.38 -4.02
N GLY A 80 15.04 3.45 -4.79
CA GLY A 80 15.66 2.20 -5.21
C GLY A 80 15.58 1.07 -4.18
N GLU A 81 15.07 1.33 -2.98
CA GLU A 81 14.87 0.31 -1.97
C GLU A 81 13.68 -0.59 -2.32
N CYS A 82 13.78 -1.85 -1.89
CA CYS A 82 12.78 -2.85 -2.22
C CYS A 82 12.25 -3.54 -0.98
N VAL A 83 10.97 -3.91 -1.02
CA VAL A 83 10.36 -4.81 -0.04
C VAL A 83 9.59 -5.93 -0.71
N GLU A 84 9.45 -7.04 -0.01
CA GLU A 84 8.55 -8.11 -0.43
C GLU A 84 7.13 -7.85 0.08
N THR A 85 6.16 -8.11 -0.78
CA THR A 85 4.74 -8.22 -0.41
C THR A 85 4.15 -9.45 -1.07
N VAL A 86 3.18 -10.10 -0.43
CA VAL A 86 2.64 -11.37 -0.89
C VAL A 86 1.12 -11.32 -0.92
N LEU A 87 0.53 -11.72 -2.04
CA LEU A 87 -0.89 -12.06 -2.11
C LEU A 87 -1.07 -13.55 -1.85
N MET A 88 -1.74 -13.88 -0.76
CA MET A 88 -2.09 -15.26 -0.39
C MET A 88 -3.53 -15.57 -0.76
N ARG A 89 -3.75 -16.72 -1.39
CA ARG A 89 -5.05 -17.29 -1.69
C ARG A 89 -5.24 -18.56 -0.87
N PHE A 90 -6.45 -18.82 -0.46
CA PHE A 90 -6.81 -20.04 0.27
C PHE A 90 -7.96 -20.73 -0.46
N ASP A 91 -7.74 -21.95 -0.92
CA ASP A 91 -8.66 -22.70 -1.80
C ASP A 91 -10.11 -22.80 -1.30
N ASN A 92 -10.30 -22.77 0.02
CA ASN A 92 -11.62 -22.92 0.63
C ASN A 92 -12.21 -21.59 1.14
N ARG A 93 -11.62 -20.43 0.79
CA ARG A 93 -12.08 -19.12 1.28
C ARG A 93 -12.02 -18.07 0.17
N ALA A 94 -13.08 -17.29 0.06
CA ALA A 94 -13.09 -16.12 -0.84
C ALA A 94 -12.16 -14.97 -0.37
N ASN A 95 -11.32 -15.23 0.64
CA ASN A 95 -10.43 -14.23 1.23
C ASN A 95 -9.14 -14.12 0.43
N LEU A 96 -8.79 -12.88 0.10
CA LEU A 96 -7.51 -12.52 -0.49
C LEU A 96 -6.72 -11.75 0.57
N THR A 97 -5.63 -12.34 1.04
CA THR A 97 -4.82 -11.77 2.12
C THR A 97 -3.53 -11.18 1.57
N ALA A 98 -3.32 -9.89 1.82
CA ALA A 98 -2.04 -9.24 1.55
C ALA A 98 -1.13 -9.32 2.78
N CYS A 99 0.06 -9.90 2.61
CA CYS A 99 1.15 -9.82 3.58
C CYS A 99 2.00 -8.61 3.22
N VAL A 100 2.03 -7.63 4.13
CA VAL A 100 2.71 -6.35 3.91
C VAL A 100 3.91 -6.18 4.82
N SER A 101 4.91 -5.45 4.32
CA SER A 101 6.11 -5.05 5.03
C SER A 101 5.91 -3.70 5.72
N SER A 102 6.57 -3.47 6.84
CA SER A 102 6.55 -2.22 7.61
C SER A 102 7.87 -1.45 7.56
N GLN A 103 8.97 -2.10 7.19
CA GLN A 103 10.31 -1.51 7.11
C GLN A 103 11.04 -2.05 5.88
N VAL A 104 12.06 -1.33 5.43
CA VAL A 104 13.09 -1.87 4.53
C VAL A 104 14.15 -2.53 5.40
N GLY A 105 14.21 -3.85 5.36
CA GLY A 105 14.95 -4.65 6.33
C GLY A 105 14.25 -4.72 7.68
N CYS A 106 14.97 -5.06 8.76
CA CYS A 106 14.40 -5.14 10.10
C CYS A 106 15.46 -4.85 11.17
N ALA A 107 15.12 -3.95 12.11
CA ALA A 107 16.03 -3.54 13.18
C ALA A 107 16.16 -4.59 14.31
N VAL A 108 15.24 -5.54 14.41
CA VAL A 108 15.24 -6.55 15.49
C VAL A 108 16.36 -7.59 15.31
N ASN A 109 16.78 -7.86 14.08
CA ASN A 109 17.88 -8.75 13.73
C ASN A 109 17.78 -10.16 14.35
N CYS A 110 16.60 -10.78 14.29
CA CYS A 110 16.40 -12.15 14.77
C CYS A 110 17.34 -13.13 14.02
N SER A 111 18.04 -14.00 14.74
CA SER A 111 19.07 -14.91 14.20
C SER A 111 18.56 -15.89 13.14
N PHE A 112 17.27 -16.25 13.18
CA PHE A 112 16.60 -17.17 12.25
C PHE A 112 15.96 -16.45 11.05
N CYS A 113 15.86 -15.12 11.06
CA CYS A 113 15.10 -14.35 10.06
C CYS A 113 16.00 -13.86 8.94
N ALA A 114 15.65 -14.20 7.68
CA ALA A 114 16.40 -13.74 6.52
C ALA A 114 16.40 -12.20 6.39
N THR A 115 15.26 -11.56 6.71
CA THR A 115 15.16 -10.09 6.70
C THR A 115 16.10 -9.44 7.72
N GLY A 116 16.18 -10.01 8.93
CA GLY A 116 17.11 -9.53 9.97
C GLY A 116 18.57 -9.55 9.53
N LYS A 117 18.99 -10.61 8.82
CA LYS A 117 20.36 -10.74 8.30
C LYS A 117 20.71 -9.66 7.26
N GLY A 118 19.72 -9.12 6.56
CA GLY A 118 19.88 -8.01 5.61
C GLY A 118 20.07 -6.64 6.27
N GLY A 119 19.89 -6.55 7.58
CA GLY A 119 19.98 -5.31 8.36
C GLY A 119 18.72 -4.44 8.22
N PHE A 120 18.78 -3.27 8.84
CA PHE A 120 17.73 -2.26 8.79
C PHE A 120 18.21 -1.06 7.98
N LYS A 121 17.39 -0.55 7.09
CA LYS A 121 17.67 0.66 6.31
C LYS A 121 16.79 1.82 6.75
N ARG A 122 15.46 1.66 6.68
CA ARG A 122 14.51 2.70 7.07
C ARG A 122 13.12 2.15 7.35
N ASN A 123 12.34 2.95 8.03
CA ASN A 123 10.90 2.73 8.15
C ASN A 123 10.21 3.01 6.80
N LEU A 124 9.16 2.26 6.49
CA LEU A 124 8.23 2.60 5.42
C LEU A 124 7.29 3.71 5.90
N THR A 125 7.01 4.67 5.04
CA THR A 125 5.92 5.62 5.26
C THR A 125 4.56 4.89 5.17
N TYR A 126 3.53 5.44 5.78
CA TYR A 126 2.19 4.87 5.66
C TYR A 126 1.71 4.76 4.19
N LYS A 127 2.16 5.67 3.32
CA LYS A 127 1.86 5.63 1.89
C LYS A 127 2.49 4.42 1.21
N GLU A 128 3.74 4.12 1.53
CA GLU A 128 4.45 2.95 1.01
C GLU A 128 3.85 1.64 1.51
N ILE A 129 3.37 1.60 2.76
CA ILE A 129 2.66 0.43 3.31
C ILE A 129 1.36 0.19 2.52
N ILE A 130 0.57 1.23 2.28
CA ILE A 130 -0.68 1.14 1.52
C ILE A 130 -0.41 0.77 0.05
N GLU A 131 0.65 1.31 -0.51
CA GLU A 131 1.01 1.09 -1.91
C GLU A 131 1.28 -0.38 -2.23
N GLN A 132 1.73 -1.18 -1.27
CA GLN A 132 1.88 -2.63 -1.44
C GLN A 132 0.53 -3.29 -1.75
N VAL A 133 -0.53 -2.90 -1.04
CA VAL A 133 -1.89 -3.41 -1.28
C VAL A 133 -2.44 -2.92 -2.62
N LEU A 134 -2.23 -1.65 -2.95
CA LEU A 134 -2.65 -1.09 -4.23
C LEU A 134 -1.93 -1.74 -5.40
N THR A 135 -0.64 -2.03 -5.26
CA THR A 135 0.16 -2.75 -6.26
C THR A 135 -0.42 -4.13 -6.55
N ILE A 136 -0.77 -4.89 -5.51
CA ILE A 136 -1.44 -6.19 -5.64
C ILE A 136 -2.77 -6.04 -6.39
N GLN A 137 -3.60 -5.05 -6.00
CA GLN A 137 -4.91 -4.85 -6.60
C GLN A 137 -4.84 -4.43 -8.07
N ARG A 138 -3.88 -3.57 -8.43
CA ARG A 138 -3.63 -3.16 -9.82
C ARG A 138 -3.20 -4.32 -10.70
N ASP A 139 -2.24 -5.12 -10.21
CA ASP A 139 -1.68 -6.24 -10.98
C ASP A 139 -2.69 -7.37 -11.19
N THR A 140 -3.56 -7.62 -10.21
CA THR A 140 -4.49 -8.76 -10.24
C THR A 140 -5.91 -8.40 -10.64
N GLY A 141 -6.31 -7.12 -10.54
CA GLY A 141 -7.71 -6.69 -10.67
C GLY A 141 -8.61 -7.15 -9.50
N LEU A 142 -8.03 -7.72 -8.44
CA LEU A 142 -8.77 -8.32 -7.33
C LEU A 142 -8.70 -7.44 -6.08
N LYS A 143 -9.79 -7.39 -5.32
CA LYS A 143 -9.81 -6.65 -4.05
C LYS A 143 -9.21 -7.49 -2.91
N VAL A 144 -8.21 -6.95 -2.24
CA VAL A 144 -7.68 -7.50 -0.99
C VAL A 144 -8.75 -7.38 0.09
N THR A 145 -8.96 -8.46 0.83
CA THR A 145 -9.98 -8.54 1.89
C THR A 145 -9.39 -8.60 3.29
N ASN A 146 -8.14 -9.04 3.40
CA ASN A 146 -7.45 -9.23 4.67
C ASN A 146 -6.01 -8.73 4.56
N ILE A 147 -5.45 -8.23 5.65
CA ILE A 147 -4.07 -7.76 5.72
C ILE A 147 -3.36 -8.43 6.89
N VAL A 148 -2.11 -8.83 6.67
CA VAL A 148 -1.22 -9.29 7.73
C VAL A 148 0.10 -8.53 7.65
N PHE A 149 0.52 -7.94 8.75
CA PHE A 149 1.85 -7.34 8.91
C PHE A 149 2.82 -8.43 9.33
N MET A 150 3.20 -9.27 8.38
CA MET A 150 4.11 -10.41 8.57
C MET A 150 5.21 -10.44 7.49
N GLY A 151 5.40 -9.33 6.78
CA GLY A 151 6.48 -9.13 5.82
C GLY A 151 7.77 -8.68 6.51
N GLN A 152 8.52 -7.81 5.84
CA GLN A 152 9.77 -7.26 6.38
C GLN A 152 9.49 -6.18 7.43
N GLY A 153 10.30 -6.17 8.49
CA GLY A 153 10.28 -5.17 9.54
C GLY A 153 9.51 -5.56 10.80
N GLU A 154 9.73 -4.76 11.85
CA GLU A 154 8.99 -4.84 13.11
C GLU A 154 7.95 -3.71 13.14
N PRO A 155 6.64 -4.01 13.10
CA PRO A 155 5.61 -2.99 13.04
C PRO A 155 5.62 -2.01 14.21
N LEU A 156 5.96 -2.44 15.43
CA LEU A 156 5.99 -1.57 16.60
C LEU A 156 7.15 -0.57 16.56
N LEU A 157 8.24 -0.86 15.83
CA LEU A 157 9.31 0.12 15.59
C LEU A 157 8.97 1.14 14.49
N ASN A 158 7.80 0.99 13.84
CA ASN A 158 7.26 1.95 12.87
C ASN A 158 5.80 2.31 13.19
N LEU A 159 5.47 2.40 14.47
CA LEU A 159 4.09 2.44 14.98
C LEU A 159 3.26 3.55 14.35
N ASP A 160 3.77 4.77 14.27
CA ASP A 160 3.02 5.93 13.74
C ASP A 160 2.57 5.72 12.30
N ASN A 161 3.43 5.17 11.43
CA ASN A 161 3.07 4.89 10.05
C ASN A 161 2.14 3.68 9.94
N VAL A 162 2.34 2.67 10.77
CA VAL A 162 1.45 1.50 10.83
C VAL A 162 0.05 1.93 11.26
N LEU A 163 -0.10 2.74 12.31
CA LEU A 163 -1.41 3.24 12.77
C LEU A 163 -2.12 4.06 11.69
N LYS A 164 -1.40 4.94 10.99
CA LYS A 164 -1.96 5.70 9.86
C LYS A 164 -2.40 4.80 8.70
N ALA A 165 -1.62 3.76 8.40
CA ALA A 165 -1.99 2.78 7.38
C ALA A 165 -3.24 1.98 7.79
N LEU A 166 -3.33 1.56 9.06
CA LEU A 166 -4.50 0.86 9.60
C LEU A 166 -5.78 1.69 9.48
N GLU A 167 -5.70 2.99 9.79
CA GLU A 167 -6.83 3.91 9.65
C GLU A 167 -7.34 3.94 8.20
N ILE A 168 -6.43 4.03 7.23
CA ILE A 168 -6.78 4.05 5.80
C ILE A 168 -7.31 2.69 5.35
N PHE A 169 -6.71 1.57 5.78
CA PHE A 169 -7.23 0.24 5.46
C PHE A 169 -8.66 0.04 5.98
N ASN A 170 -8.96 0.55 7.17
CA ASN A 170 -10.28 0.44 7.76
C ASN A 170 -11.29 1.38 7.07
N ASN A 171 -10.94 2.64 6.88
CA ASN A 171 -11.88 3.67 6.42
C ASN A 171 -12.02 3.70 4.89
N ASP A 172 -10.92 3.60 4.15
CA ASP A 172 -10.89 3.84 2.71
C ASP A 172 -10.94 2.53 1.90
N PHE A 173 -10.25 1.47 2.36
CA PHE A 173 -10.37 0.12 1.77
C PHE A 173 -11.54 -0.68 2.31
N GLN A 174 -12.17 -0.22 3.40
CA GLN A 174 -13.27 -0.92 4.08
C GLN A 174 -12.87 -2.32 4.59
N ILE A 175 -11.61 -2.48 4.96
CA ILE A 175 -11.08 -3.71 5.58
C ILE A 175 -11.21 -3.56 7.09
N GLY A 176 -12.25 -4.18 7.67
CA GLY A 176 -12.52 -4.07 9.11
C GLY A 176 -11.36 -4.60 9.97
N ALA A 177 -11.20 -4.05 11.17
CA ALA A 177 -10.08 -4.35 12.08
C ALA A 177 -9.88 -5.85 12.36
N ARG A 178 -10.96 -6.66 12.40
CA ARG A 178 -10.88 -8.13 12.57
C ARG A 178 -10.23 -8.87 11.39
N ARG A 179 -10.05 -8.19 10.28
CA ARG A 179 -9.40 -8.72 9.07
C ARG A 179 -7.97 -8.23 8.92
N ILE A 180 -7.44 -7.56 9.94
CA ILE A 180 -6.06 -7.07 9.96
C ILE A 180 -5.34 -7.74 11.13
N THR A 181 -4.23 -8.37 10.85
CA THR A 181 -3.37 -9.02 11.86
C THR A 181 -2.02 -8.33 11.88
N ILE A 182 -1.52 -8.00 13.06
CA ILE A 182 -0.19 -7.47 13.27
C ILE A 182 0.61 -8.51 14.05
N SER A 183 1.72 -8.97 13.46
CA SER A 183 2.71 -9.80 14.13
C SER A 183 3.85 -8.93 14.61
N THR A 184 4.29 -9.13 15.83
CA THR A 184 5.37 -8.36 16.46
C THR A 184 6.21 -9.22 17.36
N SER A 185 7.49 -8.86 17.51
CA SER A 185 8.38 -9.43 18.53
C SER A 185 8.11 -8.90 19.93
N GLY A 186 7.18 -7.97 20.09
CA GLY A 186 6.77 -7.42 21.39
C GLY A 186 7.75 -6.40 21.97
N ILE A 187 8.48 -5.68 21.13
CA ILE A 187 9.35 -4.57 21.56
C ILE A 187 8.44 -3.40 21.96
N ILE A 188 8.58 -2.95 23.20
CA ILE A 188 7.87 -1.81 23.79
C ILE A 188 8.86 -0.67 24.00
#